data_e375d722bf939455f6cff507ea9cf89e
#
_entry.id   e375d722bf939455f6cff507ea9cf89e
#
_cell.length_a   1.000
_cell.length_b   1.000
_cell.length_c   1.000
_cell.angle_alpha   90.00
_cell.angle_beta   90.00
_cell.angle_gamma   90.00
#
_symmetry.space_group_name_H-M   'P 1'
#
loop_
_entity.id
_entity.type
_entity.pdbx_description
1 polymer ?
#
loop_
_entity_poly.entity_id
_entity_poly.type
_entity_poly.pdbx_seq_one_letter_code
_entity_poly.pdbx_strand_id
1 'polypeptide(L)'
;MQSLGDTRWACRLLAPLLFCVALSAANAVAQDNAQDNLVARSAAPDAGAAIELRIWKSIMLGINKGVDAYREALAAEGVRIGDSADEILGRPAFFYARTPKQVELVVLSSAELGLEADAVSHAEVYQRAKQMGVELCPAEVGPQLRLAYRNQPLGEALDIAMEPVSTYAGEPTILALVNFGTGLALIGADGASESMVPRTRRFVFALPARERMEARPSMIGIVPN
;
A
#
# COMPACT_ATOMS: atom_id res chain seq x y z
N MET A 1 -21.00 58.42 -26.90
CA MET A 1 -22.30 58.08 -27.48
C MET A 1 -22.68 56.77 -26.83
N GLN A 2 -23.45 56.78 -25.74
CA GLN A 2 -24.90 56.56 -25.62
C GLN A 2 -25.17 55.06 -25.89
N SER A 3 -25.89 54.27 -25.06
CA SER A 3 -26.96 54.49 -24.06
C SER A 3 -27.20 53.12 -23.44
N LEU A 4 -27.19 52.92 -22.14
CA LEU A 4 -28.31 52.81 -21.23
C LEU A 4 -29.49 51.93 -21.68
N GLY A 5 -29.85 50.95 -20.85
CA GLY A 5 -31.06 50.15 -20.93
C GLY A 5 -31.29 49.29 -19.69
N ASP A 6 -31.60 49.92 -18.58
CA ASP A 6 -32.24 49.34 -17.40
C ASP A 6 -33.64 48.80 -17.75
N THR A 7 -34.04 47.69 -17.18
CA THR A 7 -35.45 47.51 -16.78
C THR A 7 -35.58 46.55 -15.59
N ARG A 8 -35.86 47.19 -14.47
CA ARG A 8 -36.36 46.61 -13.21
C ARG A 8 -37.86 46.34 -13.39
N TRP A 9 -38.33 45.20 -12.95
CA TRP A 9 -39.75 45.03 -12.56
C TRP A 9 -39.83 44.41 -11.18
N ALA A 10 -40.42 45.20 -10.34
CA ALA A 10 -40.72 44.92 -8.94
C ALA A 10 -42.18 44.45 -8.76
N CYS A 11 -42.35 43.72 -7.66
CA CYS A 11 -43.56 43.72 -6.78
C CYS A 11 -44.86 43.10 -7.28
N ARG A 12 -45.36 42.13 -6.57
CA ARG A 12 -46.55 42.28 -5.73
C ARG A 12 -46.81 41.08 -4.83
N LEU A 13 -46.88 41.39 -3.57
CA LEU A 13 -47.52 40.75 -2.42
C LEU A 13 -48.98 40.34 -2.70
N LEU A 14 -49.41 39.26 -2.05
CA LEU A 14 -50.68 39.16 -1.30
C LEU A 14 -50.79 37.82 -0.57
N ALA A 15 -50.79 37.86 0.75
CA ALA A 15 -51.43 36.92 1.68
C ALA A 15 -52.85 37.45 1.93
N PRO A 16 -53.76 36.85 2.78
CA PRO A 16 -53.72 35.61 3.55
C PRO A 16 -55.07 34.84 3.45
N LEU A 17 -55.24 33.71 4.10
CA LEU A 17 -56.46 33.38 4.83
C LEU A 17 -56.28 32.14 5.75
N LEU A 18 -56.47 32.44 7.01
CA LEU A 18 -56.72 31.52 8.11
C LEU A 18 -57.98 30.67 7.85
N PHE A 19 -57.92 29.40 8.26
CA PHE A 19 -59.12 28.74 8.83
C PHE A 19 -58.70 27.83 9.98
N CYS A 20 -59.28 28.15 11.09
CA CYS A 20 -59.18 27.52 12.40
C CYS A 20 -60.21 26.38 12.56
N VAL A 21 -60.02 25.63 13.66
CA VAL A 21 -61.06 24.87 14.42
C VAL A 21 -61.21 23.40 13.96
N ALA A 22 -61.28 22.39 14.79
CA ALA A 22 -61.34 22.15 16.26
C ALA A 22 -60.98 20.68 16.52
N LEU A 23 -60.28 20.43 17.53
CA LEU A 23 -60.71 19.77 18.79
C LEU A 23 -61.64 18.55 18.67
N SER A 24 -61.10 17.37 18.94
CA SER A 24 -61.84 16.42 19.79
C SER A 24 -60.82 15.43 20.46
N ALA A 25 -61.00 15.40 21.73
CA ALA A 25 -60.29 14.65 22.72
C ALA A 25 -60.82 13.21 22.84
N ALA A 26 -59.99 12.43 23.54
CA ALA A 26 -60.29 11.23 24.30
C ALA A 26 -60.33 9.91 23.56
N ASN A 27 -59.40 9.02 23.86
CA ASN A 27 -59.54 8.18 25.06
C ASN A 27 -58.20 7.44 25.31
N ALA A 28 -57.84 7.50 26.55
CA ALA A 28 -56.88 6.59 27.18
C ALA A 28 -57.46 5.17 27.19
N VAL A 29 -56.62 4.17 27.22
CA VAL A 29 -56.57 3.08 28.18
C VAL A 29 -55.55 1.99 27.77
N ALA A 30 -54.80 1.59 28.78
CA ALA A 30 -54.08 0.36 29.03
C ALA A 30 -52.72 0.22 28.29
N GLN A 31 -51.59 0.46 28.96
CA GLN A 31 -50.90 -0.51 29.81
C GLN A 31 -50.83 -1.91 29.18
N ASP A 32 -49.64 -2.28 28.67
CA ASP A 32 -48.85 -3.26 29.41
C ASP A 32 -47.45 -3.41 28.83
N ASN A 33 -46.50 -3.41 29.72
CA ASN A 33 -45.20 -4.03 29.75
C ASN A 33 -44.72 -4.75 28.49
N ALA A 34 -43.75 -4.16 27.85
CA ALA A 34 -42.62 -4.91 27.36
C ALA A 34 -41.39 -4.04 27.55
N GLN A 35 -40.75 -4.20 28.67
CA GLN A 35 -39.35 -3.88 28.86
C GLN A 35 -38.56 -4.78 27.91
N ASP A 36 -38.44 -4.37 26.66
CA ASP A 36 -37.40 -4.88 25.81
C ASP A 36 -36.26 -3.90 25.81
N ASN A 37 -35.30 -4.34 26.50
CA ASN A 37 -33.96 -3.91 26.69
C ASN A 37 -33.27 -3.76 25.33
N LEU A 38 -33.61 -2.75 24.55
CA LEU A 38 -32.81 -2.25 23.47
C LEU A 38 -31.63 -1.50 24.09
N VAL A 39 -30.69 -2.29 24.60
CA VAL A 39 -29.30 -1.89 24.67
C VAL A 39 -28.97 -1.37 23.27
N ALA A 40 -29.01 -0.07 23.12
CA ALA A 40 -28.37 0.61 22.01
C ALA A 40 -26.90 0.17 22.07
N ARG A 41 -26.61 -0.89 21.34
CA ARG A 41 -25.26 -1.28 21.00
C ARG A 41 -24.74 -0.13 20.16
N SER A 42 -24.17 0.85 20.85
CA SER A 42 -23.25 1.80 20.25
C SER A 42 -22.26 0.94 19.47
N ALA A 43 -22.46 0.85 18.18
CA ALA A 43 -21.44 0.37 17.28
C ALA A 43 -20.31 1.39 17.42
N ALA A 44 -19.35 1.08 18.27
CA ALA A 44 -18.06 1.69 18.17
C ALA A 44 -17.63 1.54 16.70
N PRO A 45 -17.10 2.59 16.05
CA PRO A 45 -16.58 2.44 14.71
C PRO A 45 -15.54 1.31 14.78
N ASP A 46 -15.78 0.30 13.97
CA ASP A 46 -14.98 -0.91 13.88
C ASP A 46 -13.52 -0.49 13.71
N ALA A 47 -12.77 -0.56 14.79
CA ALA A 47 -11.36 -0.23 14.80
C ALA A 47 -10.65 -1.31 13.97
N GLY A 48 -10.42 -0.97 12.70
CA GLY A 48 -9.51 -1.72 11.84
C GLY A 48 -10.09 -3.02 11.32
N ALA A 49 -10.74 -2.95 10.17
CA ALA A 49 -10.74 -4.10 9.28
C ALA A 49 -9.26 -4.47 9.09
N ALA A 50 -8.82 -5.54 9.71
CA ALA A 50 -7.46 -6.05 9.54
C ALA A 50 -7.30 -6.33 8.06
N ILE A 51 -6.48 -5.53 7.36
CA ILE A 51 -6.19 -5.75 5.96
C ILE A 51 -5.51 -7.11 5.90
N GLU A 52 -6.19 -8.07 5.26
CA GLU A 52 -5.63 -9.40 5.06
C GLU A 52 -4.45 -9.28 4.09
N LEU A 53 -3.24 -9.34 4.61
CA LEU A 53 -2.02 -9.30 3.81
C LEU A 53 -1.92 -10.59 2.99
N ARG A 54 -2.21 -10.49 1.70
CA ARG A 54 -2.12 -11.62 0.77
C ARG A 54 -0.75 -11.68 0.14
N ILE A 55 -0.09 -12.84 0.26
CA ILE A 55 1.15 -13.10 -0.46
C ILE A 55 0.89 -12.95 -1.95
N TRP A 56 1.53 -11.96 -2.57
CA TRP A 56 1.46 -11.75 -4.01
C TRP A 56 2.44 -12.64 -4.76
N LYS A 57 3.67 -12.76 -4.24
CA LYS A 57 4.73 -13.56 -4.88
C LYS A 57 5.73 -14.03 -3.84
N SER A 58 6.30 -15.21 -4.06
CA SER A 58 7.45 -15.70 -3.29
C SER A 58 8.64 -15.80 -4.22
N ILE A 59 9.78 -15.28 -3.80
CA ILE A 59 11.02 -15.32 -4.56
C ILE A 59 12.16 -15.88 -3.70
N MET A 60 13.18 -16.39 -4.37
CA MET A 60 14.37 -16.90 -3.71
C MET A 60 15.52 -15.92 -3.91
N LEU A 61 16.04 -15.36 -2.84
CA LEU A 61 17.26 -14.54 -2.84
C LEU A 61 18.51 -15.42 -2.70
N GLY A 62 19.70 -14.87 -2.96
CA GLY A 62 20.99 -15.57 -2.80
C GLY A 62 21.27 -16.63 -3.86
N ILE A 63 20.54 -16.61 -4.98
CA ILE A 63 20.80 -17.51 -6.12
C ILE A 63 21.90 -16.93 -6.99
N ASN A 64 21.80 -15.67 -7.37
CA ASN A 64 22.79 -14.96 -8.15
C ASN A 64 23.90 -14.45 -7.23
N LYS A 65 25.14 -14.81 -7.57
CA LYS A 65 26.28 -14.52 -6.70
C LYS A 65 27.01 -13.26 -7.13
N GLY A 66 26.39 -12.13 -6.83
CA GLY A 66 26.97 -10.82 -7.08
C GLY A 66 26.22 -10.01 -8.12
N VAL A 67 26.61 -8.76 -8.23
CA VAL A 67 25.95 -7.77 -9.09
C VAL A 67 26.07 -8.13 -10.57
N ASP A 68 27.25 -8.59 -11.00
CA ASP A 68 27.49 -8.94 -12.41
C ASP A 68 26.63 -10.13 -12.84
N ALA A 69 26.41 -11.12 -11.96
CA ALA A 69 25.50 -12.23 -12.25
C ALA A 69 24.05 -11.75 -12.44
N TYR A 70 23.60 -10.70 -11.70
CA TYR A 70 22.31 -10.09 -11.93
C TYR A 70 22.25 -9.31 -13.25
N ARG A 71 23.31 -8.56 -13.60
CA ARG A 71 23.40 -7.84 -14.86
C ARG A 71 23.30 -8.80 -16.06
N GLU A 72 24.07 -9.88 -16.02
CA GLU A 72 24.07 -10.92 -17.05
C GLU A 72 22.71 -11.60 -17.16
N ALA A 73 22.10 -12.00 -16.04
CA ALA A 73 20.79 -12.63 -16.04
C ALA A 73 19.68 -11.70 -16.58
N LEU A 74 19.68 -10.43 -16.19
CA LEU A 74 18.73 -9.44 -16.68
C LEU A 74 18.93 -9.17 -18.18
N ALA A 75 20.16 -9.05 -18.64
CA ALA A 75 20.48 -8.86 -20.05
C ALA A 75 20.06 -10.07 -20.90
N ALA A 76 20.27 -11.29 -20.41
CA ALA A 76 19.85 -12.53 -21.09
C ALA A 76 18.32 -12.60 -21.27
N GLU A 77 17.54 -11.98 -20.36
CA GLU A 77 16.10 -11.88 -20.43
C GLU A 77 15.60 -10.64 -21.21
N GLY A 78 16.51 -9.87 -21.83
CA GLY A 78 16.17 -8.65 -22.55
C GLY A 78 15.64 -7.52 -21.67
N VAL A 79 15.91 -7.55 -20.37
CA VAL A 79 15.52 -6.52 -19.41
C VAL A 79 16.52 -5.37 -19.45
N ARG A 80 16.03 -4.15 -19.55
CA ARG A 80 16.88 -2.96 -19.46
C ARG A 80 17.11 -2.57 -18.00
N ILE A 81 18.33 -2.18 -17.69
CA ILE A 81 18.71 -1.59 -16.40
C ILE A 81 18.93 -0.10 -16.66
N GLY A 82 18.22 0.76 -15.92
CA GLY A 82 18.43 2.22 -15.97
C GLY A 82 19.72 2.62 -15.26
N ASP A 83 20.30 3.76 -15.66
CA ASP A 83 21.62 4.19 -15.20
C ASP A 83 21.71 4.29 -13.67
N SER A 84 20.76 4.92 -13.00
CA SER A 84 20.72 5.03 -11.55
C SER A 84 20.49 3.68 -10.86
N ALA A 85 19.74 2.75 -11.47
CA ALA A 85 19.60 1.40 -10.96
C ALA A 85 20.92 0.64 -11.07
N ASP A 86 21.60 0.72 -12.22
CA ASP A 86 22.88 0.06 -12.42
C ASP A 86 23.96 0.59 -11.47
N GLU A 87 23.93 1.91 -11.25
CA GLU A 87 24.82 2.57 -10.30
C GLU A 87 24.64 2.02 -8.88
N ILE A 88 23.38 2.00 -8.34
CA ILE A 88 23.15 1.54 -6.97
C ILE A 88 23.37 0.04 -6.81
N LEU A 89 23.15 -0.77 -7.86
CA LEU A 89 23.53 -2.20 -7.85
C LEU A 89 25.03 -2.39 -7.59
N GLY A 90 25.88 -1.49 -8.11
CA GLY A 90 27.32 -1.51 -7.93
C GLY A 90 27.83 -0.91 -6.62
N ARG A 91 26.95 -0.32 -5.79
CA ARG A 91 27.35 0.35 -4.54
C ARG A 91 27.67 -0.67 -3.43
N PRO A 92 28.64 -0.39 -2.56
CA PRO A 92 28.91 -1.24 -1.40
C PRO A 92 27.71 -1.42 -0.45
N ALA A 93 26.78 -0.47 -0.45
CA ALA A 93 25.57 -0.52 0.34
C ALA A 93 24.50 -1.49 -0.24
N PHE A 94 24.68 -1.95 -1.47
CA PHE A 94 23.82 -2.96 -2.06
C PHE A 94 24.23 -4.36 -1.57
N PHE A 95 23.44 -4.90 -0.65
CA PHE A 95 23.69 -6.23 -0.09
C PHE A 95 22.85 -7.28 -0.80
N TYR A 96 23.47 -8.42 -1.07
CA TYR A 96 22.82 -9.63 -1.55
C TYR A 96 23.03 -10.80 -0.60
N ALA A 97 22.07 -11.70 -0.54
CA ALA A 97 22.12 -12.84 0.34
C ALA A 97 23.22 -13.82 -0.11
N ARG A 98 24.04 -14.28 0.83
CA ARG A 98 25.12 -15.26 0.53
C ARG A 98 24.59 -16.70 0.48
N THR A 99 23.43 -16.93 1.08
CA THR A 99 22.76 -18.24 1.13
C THR A 99 21.33 -18.08 0.61
N PRO A 100 20.78 -19.10 -0.07
CA PRO A 100 19.41 -19.06 -0.54
C PRO A 100 18.43 -18.79 0.61
N LYS A 101 17.58 -17.76 0.42
CA LYS A 101 16.53 -17.37 1.38
C LYS A 101 15.25 -17.06 0.63
N GLN A 102 14.17 -17.72 1.00
CA GLN A 102 12.84 -17.39 0.46
C GLN A 102 12.30 -16.12 1.14
N VAL A 103 11.75 -15.22 0.31
CA VAL A 103 11.08 -14.02 0.75
C VAL A 103 9.68 -14.00 0.15
N GLU A 104 8.69 -13.80 0.99
CA GLU A 104 7.29 -13.61 0.59
C GLU A 104 7.01 -12.13 0.44
N LEU A 105 6.39 -11.75 -0.67
CA LEU A 105 6.16 -10.36 -1.05
C LEU A 105 4.68 -10.05 -1.10
N VAL A 106 4.35 -8.85 -0.67
CA VAL A 106 3.03 -8.23 -0.83
C VAL A 106 3.17 -6.94 -1.61
N VAL A 107 2.11 -6.57 -2.34
CA VAL A 107 2.05 -5.28 -3.04
C VAL A 107 0.94 -4.47 -2.42
N LEU A 108 1.27 -3.26 -1.97
CA LEU A 108 0.32 -2.35 -1.35
C LEU A 108 0.49 -0.95 -1.94
N SER A 109 -0.63 -0.30 -2.22
CA SER A 109 -0.65 1.14 -2.52
C SER A 109 -0.76 1.96 -1.23
N SER A 110 -0.42 3.24 -1.31
CA SER A 110 -0.62 4.16 -0.18
C SER A 110 -2.09 4.20 0.28
N ALA A 111 -3.03 4.07 -0.66
CA ALA A 111 -4.46 3.97 -0.35
C ALA A 111 -4.81 2.69 0.44
N GLU A 112 -4.27 1.53 0.04
CA GLU A 112 -4.46 0.26 0.75
C GLU A 112 -3.79 0.25 2.13
N LEU A 113 -2.78 1.07 2.33
CA LEU A 113 -2.20 1.34 3.67
C LEU A 113 -3.09 2.22 4.54
N GLY A 114 -4.22 2.74 4.02
CA GLY A 114 -5.13 3.63 4.74
C GLY A 114 -4.65 5.08 4.82
N LEU A 115 -3.77 5.51 3.90
CA LEU A 115 -3.34 6.90 3.77
C LEU A 115 -4.31 7.61 2.83
N GLU A 116 -5.07 8.57 3.37
CA GLU A 116 -6.18 9.22 2.65
C GLU A 116 -5.75 10.40 1.78
N ALA A 117 -4.61 11.01 2.08
CA ALA A 117 -4.10 12.15 1.33
C ALA A 117 -3.77 11.77 -0.12
N ASP A 118 -3.98 12.69 -1.07
CA ASP A 118 -3.72 12.46 -2.50
C ASP A 118 -2.24 12.21 -2.79
N ALA A 119 -1.36 12.78 -1.97
CA ALA A 119 0.08 12.54 -1.98
C ALA A 119 0.58 12.40 -0.54
N VAL A 120 1.50 11.48 -0.34
CA VAL A 120 2.10 11.15 0.96
C VAL A 120 3.60 10.98 0.80
N SER A 121 4.36 11.21 1.86
CA SER A 121 5.81 11.00 1.82
C SER A 121 6.20 9.52 1.89
N HIS A 122 7.37 9.16 1.38
CA HIS A 122 7.92 7.81 1.55
C HIS A 122 8.01 7.42 3.02
N ALA A 123 8.38 8.36 3.90
CA ALA A 123 8.45 8.12 5.34
C ALA A 123 7.11 7.68 5.92
N GLU A 124 6.01 8.36 5.56
CA GLU A 124 4.67 8.00 6.00
C GLU A 124 4.24 6.62 5.47
N VAL A 125 4.51 6.34 4.19
CA VAL A 125 4.23 5.03 3.58
C VAL A 125 4.96 3.93 4.35
N TYR A 126 6.25 4.08 4.61
CA TYR A 126 7.06 3.06 5.28
C TYR A 126 6.68 2.89 6.75
N GLN A 127 6.40 4.00 7.44
CA GLN A 127 5.93 3.95 8.82
C GLN A 127 4.60 3.21 8.93
N ARG A 128 3.66 3.51 8.04
CA ARG A 128 2.34 2.87 8.03
C ARG A 128 2.43 1.38 7.68
N ALA A 129 3.22 1.03 6.68
CA ALA A 129 3.48 -0.36 6.31
C ALA A 129 4.04 -1.18 7.48
N LYS A 130 5.02 -0.62 8.21
CA LYS A 130 5.58 -1.25 9.41
C LYS A 130 4.54 -1.47 10.51
N GLN A 131 3.63 -0.51 10.72
CA GLN A 131 2.51 -0.67 11.67
C GLN A 131 1.57 -1.82 11.28
N MET A 132 1.46 -2.12 9.99
CA MET A 132 0.67 -3.24 9.47
C MET A 132 1.42 -4.57 9.50
N GLY A 133 2.65 -4.61 9.99
CA GLY A 133 3.43 -5.83 10.16
C GLY A 133 4.16 -6.29 8.89
N VAL A 134 4.35 -5.42 7.89
CA VAL A 134 5.23 -5.70 6.75
C VAL A 134 6.58 -5.02 6.95
N GLU A 135 7.59 -5.52 6.25
CA GLU A 135 8.99 -5.07 6.34
C GLU A 135 9.47 -4.49 5.02
N LEU A 136 10.50 -3.66 5.10
CA LEU A 136 11.22 -3.23 3.90
C LEU A 136 11.92 -4.42 3.28
N CYS A 137 11.94 -4.43 1.95
CA CYS A 137 12.63 -5.45 1.18
C CYS A 137 14.15 -5.27 1.28
N PRO A 138 14.92 -6.38 1.35
CA PRO A 138 16.32 -6.33 0.97
C PRO A 138 16.48 -5.80 -0.47
N ALA A 139 17.51 -5.01 -0.74
CA ALA A 139 17.72 -4.39 -2.06
C ALA A 139 17.78 -5.42 -3.21
N GLU A 140 18.28 -6.63 -2.91
CA GLU A 140 18.33 -7.77 -3.84
C GLU A 140 16.95 -8.19 -4.38
N VAL A 141 15.85 -7.84 -3.69
CA VAL A 141 14.50 -8.11 -4.18
C VAL A 141 14.25 -7.44 -5.52
N GLY A 142 14.78 -6.26 -5.76
CA GLY A 142 14.60 -5.52 -7.02
C GLY A 142 15.02 -6.35 -8.25
N PRO A 143 16.30 -6.69 -8.43
CA PRO A 143 16.74 -7.45 -9.59
C PRO A 143 16.18 -8.89 -9.59
N GLN A 144 16.07 -9.54 -8.43
CA GLN A 144 15.53 -10.89 -8.37
C GLN A 144 14.04 -10.94 -8.75
N LEU A 145 13.24 -10.00 -8.26
CA LEU A 145 11.82 -9.89 -8.63
C LEU A 145 11.68 -9.54 -10.11
N ARG A 146 12.55 -8.70 -10.66
CA ARG A 146 12.54 -8.37 -12.09
C ARG A 146 12.69 -9.61 -12.96
N LEU A 147 13.59 -10.53 -12.59
CA LEU A 147 13.75 -11.82 -13.27
C LEU A 147 12.52 -12.73 -13.13
N ALA A 148 11.86 -12.69 -11.97
CA ALA A 148 10.70 -13.53 -11.67
C ALA A 148 9.36 -12.97 -12.20
N TYR A 149 9.27 -11.66 -12.44
CA TYR A 149 8.01 -10.98 -12.84
C TYR A 149 8.05 -10.54 -14.30
N ARG A 150 7.93 -11.51 -15.22
CA ARG A 150 8.01 -11.29 -16.68
C ARG A 150 6.71 -10.80 -17.31
N ASN A 151 5.57 -11.12 -16.71
CA ASN A 151 4.23 -10.78 -17.22
C ASN A 151 3.68 -9.48 -16.60
N GLN A 152 4.57 -8.53 -16.29
CA GLN A 152 4.18 -7.22 -15.77
C GLN A 152 3.28 -6.50 -16.78
N PRO A 153 2.08 -6.01 -16.40
CA PRO A 153 1.20 -5.26 -17.27
C PRO A 153 1.87 -4.00 -17.83
N LEU A 154 1.44 -3.64 -19.04
CA LEU A 154 1.89 -2.40 -19.68
C LEU A 154 1.49 -1.18 -18.82
N GLY A 155 2.44 -0.29 -18.60
CA GLY A 155 2.26 0.93 -17.79
C GLY A 155 2.32 0.70 -16.29
N GLU A 156 2.46 -0.56 -15.82
CA GLU A 156 2.63 -0.80 -14.39
C GLU A 156 4.03 -0.38 -13.93
N ALA A 157 4.06 0.29 -12.77
CA ALA A 157 5.26 0.58 -12.03
C ALA A 157 5.11 0.08 -10.58
N LEU A 158 6.11 -0.63 -10.10
CA LEU A 158 6.19 -1.15 -8.73
C LEU A 158 7.49 -0.70 -8.09
N ASP A 159 7.40 0.12 -7.07
CA ASP A 159 8.56 0.52 -6.28
C ASP A 159 8.90 -0.56 -5.26
N ILE A 160 10.17 -0.87 -5.13
CA ILE A 160 10.64 -1.75 -4.06
C ILE A 160 10.80 -0.90 -2.81
N ALA A 161 9.96 -1.17 -1.82
CA ALA A 161 10.10 -0.55 -0.51
C ALA A 161 11.36 -1.08 0.17
N MET A 162 12.44 -0.35 0.07
CA MET A 162 13.76 -0.73 0.56
C MET A 162 14.45 0.47 1.21
N GLU A 163 15.49 0.21 1.99
CA GLU A 163 16.39 1.26 2.43
C GLU A 163 17.06 1.90 1.20
N PRO A 164 16.96 3.24 1.03
CA PRO A 164 17.55 3.90 -0.12
C PRO A 164 19.07 3.71 -0.17
N VAL A 165 19.60 3.50 -1.37
CA VAL A 165 21.03 3.47 -1.64
C VAL A 165 21.42 4.76 -2.35
N SER A 166 22.40 5.47 -1.81
CA SER A 166 22.86 6.72 -2.42
C SER A 166 23.65 6.47 -3.71
N THR A 167 23.32 7.22 -4.76
CA THR A 167 24.12 7.33 -5.98
C THR A 167 25.48 8.00 -5.72
N TYR A 168 26.35 8.08 -6.72
CA TYR A 168 27.62 8.85 -6.61
C TYR A 168 27.36 10.36 -6.44
N ALA A 169 26.22 10.84 -6.93
CA ALA A 169 25.77 12.22 -6.71
C ALA A 169 25.18 12.46 -5.32
N GLY A 170 25.05 11.40 -4.50
CA GLY A 170 24.47 11.48 -3.15
C GLY A 170 22.93 11.38 -3.12
N GLU A 171 22.31 11.11 -4.25
CA GLU A 171 20.84 11.01 -4.34
C GLU A 171 20.34 9.70 -3.74
N PRO A 172 19.43 9.72 -2.75
CA PRO A 172 18.83 8.52 -2.20
C PRO A 172 17.94 7.85 -3.25
N THR A 173 18.25 6.63 -3.62
CA THR A 173 17.59 5.92 -4.72
C THR A 173 17.08 4.56 -4.27
N ILE A 174 15.85 4.23 -4.64
CA ILE A 174 15.26 2.91 -4.52
C ILE A 174 15.12 2.26 -5.90
N LEU A 175 14.89 0.95 -5.95
CA LEU A 175 14.63 0.25 -7.19
C LEU A 175 13.15 0.23 -7.54
N ALA A 176 12.84 0.31 -8.82
CA ALA A 176 11.49 0.16 -9.35
C ALA A 176 11.45 -0.76 -10.58
N LEU A 177 10.43 -1.59 -10.64
CA LEU A 177 10.11 -2.43 -11.79
C LEU A 177 9.08 -1.74 -12.65
N VAL A 178 9.37 -1.58 -13.94
CA VAL A 178 8.47 -0.88 -14.87
C VAL A 178 8.33 -1.64 -16.18
N ASN A 179 7.16 -1.45 -16.82
CA ASN A 179 6.91 -1.88 -18.19
C ASN A 179 6.39 -0.69 -19.01
N PHE A 180 7.26 -0.04 -19.76
CA PHE A 180 6.93 1.14 -20.58
C PHE A 180 6.43 0.81 -22.00
N GLY A 181 6.16 -0.45 -22.32
CA GLY A 181 5.76 -0.86 -23.67
C GLY A 181 6.94 -1.07 -24.62
N THR A 182 8.10 -0.53 -24.33
CA THR A 182 9.35 -0.82 -25.04
C THR A 182 10.13 -1.98 -24.39
N GLY A 183 9.52 -2.63 -23.41
CA GLY A 183 10.06 -3.77 -22.67
C GLY A 183 10.09 -3.55 -21.16
N LEU A 184 10.45 -4.60 -20.48
CA LEU A 184 10.60 -4.64 -19.04
C LEU A 184 11.90 -3.93 -18.64
N ALA A 185 11.85 -3.16 -17.56
CA ALA A 185 13.06 -2.50 -17.05
C ALA A 185 13.12 -2.55 -15.51
N LEU A 186 14.33 -2.48 -15.00
CA LEU A 186 14.66 -2.17 -13.62
C LEU A 186 15.27 -0.78 -13.60
N ILE A 187 14.66 0.15 -12.90
CA ILE A 187 15.11 1.54 -12.84
C ILE A 187 15.36 1.99 -11.41
N GLY A 188 16.15 3.04 -11.24
CA GLY A 188 16.19 3.78 -9.98
C GLY A 188 15.03 4.78 -9.94
N ALA A 189 14.44 4.91 -8.76
CA ALA A 189 13.44 5.90 -8.45
C ALA A 189 13.89 6.71 -7.23
N ASP A 190 13.34 7.90 -7.06
CA ASP A 190 13.62 8.73 -5.89
C ASP A 190 13.22 7.99 -4.61
N GLY A 191 14.14 7.88 -3.68
CA GLY A 191 13.98 7.21 -2.39
C GLY A 191 14.08 8.17 -1.20
N ALA A 192 14.10 9.49 -1.42
CA ALA A 192 14.17 10.43 -0.33
C ALA A 192 12.94 10.32 0.58
N SER A 193 13.14 10.37 1.88
CA SER A 193 12.09 10.17 2.88
C SER A 193 10.95 11.17 2.76
N GLU A 194 11.27 12.41 2.38
CA GLU A 194 10.32 13.51 2.21
C GLU A 194 9.66 13.56 0.83
N SER A 195 10.14 12.78 -0.13
CA SER A 195 9.57 12.78 -1.47
C SER A 195 8.13 12.30 -1.48
N MET A 196 7.28 13.10 -2.11
CA MET A 196 5.84 12.87 -2.15
C MET A 196 5.49 11.93 -3.30
N VAL A 197 4.70 10.91 -2.99
CA VAL A 197 4.19 9.96 -3.97
C VAL A 197 2.66 9.98 -3.98
N PRO A 198 2.04 9.81 -5.15
CA PRO A 198 0.59 9.76 -5.23
C PRO A 198 0.04 8.53 -4.49
N ARG A 199 -1.14 8.65 -3.92
CA ARG A 199 -1.79 7.58 -3.15
C ARG A 199 -1.99 6.28 -3.94
N THR A 200 -1.98 6.34 -5.24
CA THR A 200 -2.09 5.19 -6.14
C THR A 200 -0.76 4.47 -6.39
N ARG A 201 0.35 5.05 -5.93
CA ARG A 201 1.68 4.45 -6.09
C ARG A 201 1.73 3.11 -5.36
N ARG A 202 2.27 2.09 -6.02
CA ARG A 202 2.31 0.72 -5.51
C ARG A 202 3.72 0.36 -5.08
N PHE A 203 3.81 -0.20 -3.89
CA PHE A 203 5.06 -0.62 -3.27
C PHE A 203 5.07 -2.12 -3.03
N VAL A 204 6.21 -2.73 -3.22
CA VAL A 204 6.49 -4.11 -2.87
C VAL A 204 7.14 -4.14 -1.49
N PHE A 205 6.52 -4.82 -0.55
CA PHE A 205 7.03 -5.06 0.80
C PHE A 205 7.33 -6.53 1.01
N ALA A 206 8.19 -6.84 1.97
CA ALA A 206 8.43 -8.18 2.44
C ALA A 206 7.51 -8.52 3.61
N LEU A 207 7.01 -9.75 3.66
CA LEU A 207 6.43 -10.29 4.89
C LEU A 207 7.56 -10.74 5.82
N PRO A 208 7.39 -10.55 7.15
CA PRO A 208 8.32 -11.09 8.12
C PRO A 208 8.53 -12.58 7.88
N ALA A 209 9.76 -13.04 8.00
CA ALA A 209 10.02 -14.47 7.93
C ALA A 209 9.20 -15.15 9.02
N ARG A 210 8.24 -16.00 8.62
CA ARG A 210 7.57 -16.85 9.60
C ARG A 210 8.64 -17.71 10.25
N GLU A 211 8.92 -17.47 11.51
CA GLU A 211 9.66 -18.44 12.30
C GLU A 211 8.93 -19.77 12.11
N ARG A 212 9.57 -20.72 11.44
CA ARG A 212 9.10 -22.09 11.45
C ARG A 212 9.05 -22.47 12.92
N MET A 213 7.86 -22.48 13.48
CA MET A 213 7.61 -23.12 14.77
C MET A 213 7.93 -24.59 14.52
N GLU A 214 9.20 -24.94 14.76
CA GLU A 214 9.64 -26.31 14.77
C GLU A 214 8.72 -27.02 15.76
N ALA A 215 7.94 -27.96 15.23
CA ALA A 215 7.19 -28.88 16.03
C ALA A 215 8.19 -29.48 17.02
N ARG A 216 8.09 -29.09 18.29
CA ARG A 216 8.81 -29.78 19.37
C ARG A 216 8.51 -31.26 19.20
N PRO A 217 9.52 -32.12 19.00
CA PRO A 217 9.26 -33.54 19.06
C PRO A 217 8.67 -33.81 20.44
N SER A 218 7.42 -34.25 20.47
CA SER A 218 6.79 -34.74 21.68
C SER A 218 7.71 -35.81 22.23
N MET A 219 8.35 -35.54 23.37
CA MET A 219 9.03 -36.57 24.15
C MET A 219 7.96 -37.59 24.52
N ILE A 220 7.91 -38.66 23.76
CA ILE A 220 7.22 -39.89 24.17
C ILE A 220 8.02 -40.38 25.35
N GLY A 221 7.45 -40.17 26.54
CA GLY A 221 7.98 -40.72 27.75
C GLY A 221 8.03 -42.26 27.65
N ILE A 222 9.25 -42.78 27.56
CA ILE A 222 9.49 -44.20 27.80
C ILE A 222 9.27 -44.40 29.30
N VAL A 223 8.17 -45.04 29.66
CA VAL A 223 7.95 -45.55 31.00
C VAL A 223 8.77 -46.84 31.11
N PRO A 224 9.77 -46.96 31.98
CA PRO A 224 10.42 -48.22 32.23
C PRO A 224 9.53 -49.10 33.07
N ASN A 225 9.42 -50.34 32.67
CA ASN A 225 8.72 -51.42 33.36
C ASN A 225 9.57 -51.94 34.52
#